data_22cfd0a54d7bf1a55657d4a91c00b584
#
_entry.id   22cfd0a54d7bf1a55657d4a91c00b584
#
_cell.length_a   1.000
_cell.length_b   1.000
_cell.length_c   1.000
_cell.angle_alpha   90.00
_cell.angle_beta   90.00
_cell.angle_gamma   90.00
#
_symmetry.space_group_name_H-M   'P 1'
#
loop_
_entity.id
_entity.type
_entity.pdbx_description
1 polymer ?
#
loop_
_entity_poly.entity_id
_entity_poly.type
_entity_poly.pdbx_seq_one_letter_code
_entity_poly.pdbx_strand_id
1 'polypeptide(L)'
;MEFRGELIRLVRTLRGGDRPKNAEDEFPNVSSMLRGCYEPWGILRKPIPVGMKLSECLREFQTGGLRRNTDGTPLGDVIASERTPQKERAIANHPSLKPQSFLRQLVYAALPLGEGIIADTFMGSGSTVAAAEAVGVCCIGIERNLDYYEMSCTAIPNLITLETPSPNITDLQLTLW
;
A
#
# COMPACT_ATOMS: atom_id res chain seq x y z
N MET A 1 13.88 -16.18 3.87
CA MET A 1 12.63 -15.52 3.51
C MET A 1 12.09 -16.13 2.24
N GLU A 2 10.79 -16.41 2.14
CA GLU A 2 10.14 -17.02 0.97
C GLU A 2 9.38 -15.93 0.20
N PHE A 3 9.68 -15.77 -1.09
CA PHE A 3 8.93 -14.89 -1.97
C PHE A 3 7.58 -15.51 -2.32
N ARG A 4 6.49 -14.75 -2.15
CA ARG A 4 5.11 -15.22 -2.34
C ARG A 4 4.41 -14.62 -3.54
N GLY A 5 5.05 -13.71 -4.23
CA GLY A 5 4.51 -13.01 -5.38
C GLY A 5 4.65 -11.51 -5.26
N GLU A 6 4.09 -10.83 -6.22
CA GLU A 6 4.02 -9.38 -6.28
C GLU A 6 2.57 -8.93 -6.13
N LEU A 7 2.39 -7.82 -5.43
CA LEU A 7 1.17 -7.05 -5.44
C LEU A 7 1.43 -5.80 -6.26
N ILE A 8 0.57 -5.53 -7.21
CA ILE A 8 0.67 -4.39 -8.11
C ILE A 8 -0.29 -3.29 -7.65
N ARG A 9 0.26 -2.17 -7.25
CA ARG A 9 -0.52 -0.96 -7.04
C ARG A 9 -0.64 -0.22 -8.37
N LEU A 10 -1.84 -0.20 -8.97
CA LEU A 10 -2.08 0.59 -10.18
C LEU A 10 -2.13 2.08 -9.83
N VAL A 11 -1.20 2.83 -10.35
CA VAL A 11 -1.16 4.28 -10.14
C VAL A 11 -0.47 4.95 -11.33
N ARG A 12 -1.14 5.94 -11.91
CA ARG A 12 -0.51 6.74 -12.97
C ARG A 12 0.57 7.63 -12.36
N THR A 13 1.83 7.41 -12.73
CA THR A 13 2.94 8.26 -12.33
C THR A 13 3.00 9.52 -13.19
N LEU A 14 3.65 10.55 -12.67
CA LEU A 14 3.86 11.80 -13.43
C LEU A 14 5.03 11.71 -14.42
N ARG A 15 5.94 10.76 -14.19
CA ARG A 15 7.18 10.64 -14.95
C ARG A 15 7.04 9.56 -16.02
N GLY A 16 7.71 9.79 -17.13
CA GLY A 16 7.71 8.92 -18.28
C GLY A 16 6.66 9.29 -19.33
N GLY A 17 6.89 8.85 -20.54
CA GLY A 17 6.07 9.20 -21.68
C GLY A 17 6.34 10.62 -22.21
N ASP A 18 7.44 11.23 -21.78
CA ASP A 18 7.83 12.55 -22.25
C ASP A 18 8.24 12.50 -23.73
N ARG A 19 7.95 13.56 -24.47
CA ARG A 19 8.41 13.73 -25.84
C ARG A 19 9.93 13.86 -25.90
N PRO A 20 10.55 13.59 -27.07
CA PRO A 20 11.99 13.79 -27.24
C PRO A 20 12.38 15.23 -26.91
N LYS A 21 13.27 15.39 -25.92
CA LYS A 21 13.69 16.70 -25.45
C LYS A 21 14.34 17.52 -26.57
N ASN A 22 13.91 18.77 -26.72
CA ASN A 22 14.31 19.73 -27.76
C ASN A 22 13.92 19.32 -29.19
N ALA A 23 12.96 18.38 -29.34
CA ALA A 23 12.42 17.97 -30.63
C ALA A 23 10.93 17.60 -30.49
N GLU A 24 10.25 18.19 -29.50
CA GLU A 24 8.86 17.89 -29.15
C GLU A 24 7.90 18.22 -30.31
N ASP A 25 8.19 19.28 -31.05
CA ASP A 25 7.39 19.71 -32.20
C ASP A 25 7.72 18.93 -33.47
N GLU A 26 8.95 18.45 -33.61
CA GLU A 26 9.39 17.60 -34.72
C GLU A 26 8.79 16.19 -34.63
N PHE A 27 8.69 15.66 -33.39
CA PHE A 27 8.20 14.31 -33.12
C PHE A 27 7.01 14.31 -32.14
N PRO A 28 5.88 14.93 -32.50
CA PRO A 28 4.75 15.15 -31.56
C PRO A 28 4.10 13.86 -31.05
N ASN A 29 4.24 12.76 -31.78
CA ASN A 29 3.63 11.46 -31.50
C ASN A 29 4.63 10.41 -30.98
N VAL A 30 5.85 10.84 -30.61
CA VAL A 30 6.89 9.95 -30.10
C VAL A 30 7.09 10.20 -28.62
N SER A 31 7.16 9.12 -27.83
CA SER A 31 7.58 9.15 -26.44
C SER A 31 8.95 8.54 -26.27
N SER A 32 9.82 9.18 -25.49
CA SER A 32 11.18 8.71 -25.24
C SER A 32 11.25 7.42 -24.43
N MET A 33 10.20 7.13 -23.64
CA MET A 33 10.07 5.95 -22.79
C MET A 33 8.62 5.64 -22.43
N LEU A 34 8.41 4.46 -21.88
CA LEU A 34 7.10 4.08 -21.32
C LEU A 34 6.75 4.97 -20.13
N ARG A 35 5.46 5.29 -19.99
CA ARG A 35 4.92 5.92 -18.80
C ARG A 35 4.60 4.84 -17.77
N GLY A 36 5.20 4.92 -16.56
CA GLY A 36 4.89 4.01 -15.48
C GLY A 36 3.43 4.17 -15.03
N CYS A 37 2.72 3.06 -14.96
CA CYS A 37 1.31 3.00 -14.55
C CYS A 37 1.11 2.12 -13.32
N TYR A 38 2.16 1.60 -12.72
CA TYR A 38 2.08 0.74 -11.54
C TYR A 38 3.32 0.88 -10.65
N GLU A 39 3.14 0.47 -9.41
CA GLU A 39 4.19 0.35 -8.39
C GLU A 39 4.15 -1.10 -7.88
N PRO A 40 5.24 -1.90 -8.07
CA PRO A 40 5.29 -3.28 -7.60
C PRO A 40 5.65 -3.32 -6.11
N TRP A 41 5.01 -4.24 -5.38
CA TRP A 41 5.23 -4.52 -3.98
C TRP A 41 5.55 -6.01 -3.81
N GLY A 42 6.75 -6.36 -3.39
CA GLY A 42 7.15 -7.73 -3.13
C GLY A 42 6.51 -8.26 -1.82
N ILE A 43 5.82 -9.38 -1.92
CA ILE A 43 5.27 -10.09 -0.76
C ILE A 43 6.26 -11.19 -0.35
N LEU A 44 6.78 -11.05 0.86
CA LEU A 44 7.72 -12.01 1.44
C LEU A 44 7.15 -12.59 2.73
N ARG A 45 7.42 -13.85 2.98
CA ARG A 45 6.97 -14.56 4.18
C ARG A 45 8.16 -15.27 4.84
N LYS A 46 8.15 -15.32 6.18
CA LYS A 46 8.98 -16.29 6.89
C LYS A 46 8.50 -17.70 6.48
N PRO A 47 9.40 -18.62 6.06
CA PRO A 47 8.98 -19.96 5.68
C PRO A 47 8.19 -20.65 6.79
N ILE A 48 7.14 -21.37 6.40
CA ILE A 48 6.43 -22.27 7.31
C ILE A 48 7.41 -23.41 7.69
N PRO A 49 7.46 -23.82 8.96
CA PRO A 49 8.30 -24.93 9.40
C PRO A 49 8.12 -26.19 8.52
N VAL A 50 9.22 -26.90 8.28
CA VAL A 50 9.21 -28.09 7.43
C VAL A 50 8.23 -29.12 8.01
N GLY A 51 7.35 -29.64 7.18
CA GLY A 51 6.32 -30.63 7.56
C GLY A 51 5.03 -30.00 8.13
N MET A 52 5.02 -28.71 8.46
CA MET A 52 3.83 -28.00 8.96
C MET A 52 2.94 -27.53 7.81
N LYS A 53 1.62 -27.71 7.94
CA LYS A 53 0.63 -27.16 7.01
C LYS A 53 0.30 -25.71 7.38
N LEU A 54 -0.21 -24.95 6.41
CA LEU A 54 -0.68 -23.58 6.65
C LEU A 54 -1.71 -23.49 7.79
N SER A 55 -2.64 -24.45 7.87
CA SER A 55 -3.65 -24.48 8.93
C SER A 55 -3.07 -24.68 10.33
N GLU A 56 -1.97 -25.43 10.45
CA GLU A 56 -1.24 -25.61 11.70
C GLU A 56 -0.47 -24.35 12.07
N CYS A 57 0.20 -23.72 11.10
CA CYS A 57 0.87 -22.44 11.26
C CYS A 57 -0.08 -21.34 11.73
N LEU A 58 -1.30 -21.30 11.17
CA LEU A 58 -2.32 -20.34 11.59
C LEU A 58 -2.81 -20.58 13.03
N ARG A 59 -2.97 -21.84 13.45
CA ARG A 59 -3.39 -22.16 14.83
C ARG A 59 -2.30 -21.87 15.85
N GLU A 60 -1.04 -22.13 15.52
CA GLU A 60 0.08 -22.02 16.45
C GLU A 60 0.68 -20.61 16.48
N PHE A 61 0.86 -20.00 15.31
CA PHE A 61 1.56 -18.72 15.17
C PHE A 61 0.69 -17.56 14.67
N GLN A 62 -0.55 -17.82 14.29
CA GLN A 62 -1.50 -16.82 13.73
C GLN A 62 -0.98 -16.13 12.46
N THR A 63 -0.04 -16.74 11.75
CA THR A 63 0.65 -16.18 10.58
C THR A 63 0.68 -17.16 9.40
N GLY A 64 1.24 -16.70 8.29
CA GLY A 64 1.55 -17.54 7.13
C GLY A 64 0.62 -17.40 5.94
N GLY A 65 -0.50 -16.72 6.09
CA GLY A 65 -1.45 -16.40 5.03
C GLY A 65 -1.74 -14.91 4.92
N LEU A 66 -2.73 -14.57 4.10
CA LEU A 66 -3.33 -13.24 3.99
C LEU A 66 -4.81 -13.33 4.36
N ARG A 67 -5.32 -12.28 5.00
CA ARG A 67 -6.75 -12.15 5.32
C ARG A 67 -7.54 -11.88 4.04
N ARG A 68 -8.70 -12.51 3.93
CA ARG A 68 -9.65 -12.23 2.85
C ARG A 68 -10.30 -10.86 3.04
N ASN A 69 -10.80 -10.29 1.97
CA ASN A 69 -11.61 -9.08 1.98
C ASN A 69 -12.89 -9.29 2.82
N THR A 70 -13.56 -8.21 3.19
CA THR A 70 -14.78 -8.26 4.01
C THR A 70 -15.96 -8.97 3.33
N ASP A 71 -15.97 -9.06 2.00
CA ASP A 71 -16.94 -9.82 1.20
C ASP A 71 -16.59 -11.32 1.07
N GLY A 72 -15.49 -11.76 1.69
CA GLY A 72 -15.00 -13.14 1.65
C GLY A 72 -14.18 -13.48 0.41
N THR A 73 -13.95 -12.56 -0.52
CA THR A 73 -13.04 -12.79 -1.67
C THR A 73 -11.58 -12.74 -1.24
N PRO A 74 -10.65 -13.43 -1.93
CA PRO A 74 -9.23 -13.27 -1.67
C PRO A 74 -8.76 -11.85 -2.06
N LEU A 75 -7.71 -11.35 -1.40
CA LEU A 75 -7.02 -10.16 -1.87
C LEU A 75 -6.47 -10.43 -3.27
N GLY A 76 -6.79 -9.53 -4.21
CA GLY A 76 -6.21 -9.58 -5.56
C GLY A 76 -4.73 -9.16 -5.55
N ASP A 77 -3.99 -9.63 -6.52
CA ASP A 77 -2.60 -9.23 -6.76
C ASP A 77 -2.47 -7.84 -7.40
N VAL A 78 -3.59 -7.25 -7.81
CA VAL A 78 -3.67 -5.89 -8.36
C VAL A 78 -4.65 -5.06 -7.54
N ILE A 79 -4.18 -3.94 -7.00
CA ILE A 79 -5.00 -2.97 -6.27
C ILE A 79 -5.05 -1.66 -7.06
N ALA A 80 -6.25 -1.24 -7.46
CA ALA A 80 -6.46 0.08 -8.02
C ALA A 80 -6.16 1.17 -6.97
N SER A 81 -5.41 2.16 -7.35
CA SER A 81 -5.05 3.27 -6.48
C SER A 81 -4.88 4.54 -7.30
N GLU A 82 -5.09 5.65 -6.65
CA GLU A 82 -4.81 6.97 -7.20
C GLU A 82 -3.55 7.56 -6.57
N ARG A 83 -3.16 8.73 -7.06
CA ARG A 83 -2.19 9.56 -6.34
C ARG A 83 -2.74 9.89 -4.98
N THR A 84 -1.86 10.02 -4.00
CA THR A 84 -2.25 10.49 -2.68
C THR A 84 -3.11 11.76 -2.79
N PRO A 85 -4.34 11.73 -2.29
CA PRO A 85 -5.28 12.86 -2.38
C PRO A 85 -4.70 14.14 -1.78
N GLN A 86 -5.13 15.28 -2.30
CA GLN A 86 -4.67 16.57 -1.78
C GLN A 86 -4.99 16.76 -0.30
N LYS A 87 -6.15 16.28 0.16
CA LYS A 87 -6.54 16.30 1.57
C LYS A 87 -5.54 15.57 2.48
N GLU A 88 -5.03 14.43 2.05
CA GLU A 88 -4.02 13.67 2.79
C GLU A 88 -2.66 14.38 2.76
N ARG A 89 -2.28 14.94 1.61
CA ARG A 89 -1.03 15.72 1.48
C ARG A 89 -1.05 17.02 2.28
N ALA A 90 -2.22 17.59 2.49
CA ALA A 90 -2.38 18.77 3.36
C ALA A 90 -2.16 18.42 4.85
N ILE A 91 -2.48 17.18 5.25
CA ILE A 91 -2.22 16.68 6.61
C ILE A 91 -0.74 16.35 6.79
N ALA A 92 -0.13 15.69 5.79
CA ALA A 92 1.26 15.24 5.86
C ALA A 92 1.98 15.50 4.54
N ASN A 93 2.78 16.56 4.46
CA ASN A 93 3.54 16.90 3.27
C ASN A 93 4.83 16.07 3.18
N HIS A 94 4.68 14.76 3.05
CA HIS A 94 5.79 13.82 2.92
C HIS A 94 5.91 13.31 1.48
N PRO A 95 7.12 13.25 0.88
CA PRO A 95 7.31 12.90 -0.53
C PRO A 95 6.84 11.48 -0.87
N SER A 96 6.89 10.56 0.08
CA SER A 96 6.49 9.16 -0.10
C SER A 96 5.15 8.80 0.55
N LEU A 97 4.33 9.81 0.91
CA LEU A 97 3.02 9.58 1.50
C LEU A 97 2.16 8.68 0.58
N LYS A 98 1.69 7.57 1.12
CA LYS A 98 0.80 6.63 0.42
C LYS A 98 -0.66 6.88 0.79
N PRO A 99 -1.61 6.71 -0.18
CA PRO A 99 -3.03 6.92 0.11
C PRO A 99 -3.56 5.97 1.18
N GLN A 100 -4.39 6.50 2.07
CA GLN A 100 -5.04 5.70 3.10
C GLN A 100 -5.94 4.60 2.53
N SER A 101 -6.63 4.88 1.41
CA SER A 101 -7.45 3.88 0.71
C SER A 101 -6.68 2.64 0.25
N PHE A 102 -5.42 2.80 -0.15
CA PHE A 102 -4.54 1.69 -0.52
C PHE A 102 -3.96 0.98 0.72
N LEU A 103 -3.41 1.75 1.67
CA LEU A 103 -2.73 1.18 2.83
C LEU A 103 -3.67 0.42 3.75
N ARG A 104 -4.91 0.88 3.95
CA ARG A 104 -5.90 0.18 4.78
C ARG A 104 -6.23 -1.21 4.25
N GLN A 105 -6.32 -1.39 2.93
CA GLN A 105 -6.50 -2.70 2.31
C GLN A 105 -5.29 -3.62 2.58
N LEU A 106 -4.09 -3.09 2.37
CA LEU A 106 -2.86 -3.85 2.54
C LEU A 106 -2.65 -4.28 3.99
N VAL A 107 -2.81 -3.36 4.94
CA VAL A 107 -2.68 -3.62 6.37
C VAL A 107 -3.74 -4.60 6.86
N TYR A 108 -4.98 -4.44 6.43
CA TYR A 108 -6.07 -5.37 6.76
C TYR A 108 -5.75 -6.80 6.31
N ALA A 109 -5.22 -6.95 5.10
CA ALA A 109 -4.87 -8.25 4.55
C ALA A 109 -3.61 -8.88 5.19
N ALA A 110 -2.71 -8.06 5.74
CA ALA A 110 -1.42 -8.54 6.27
C ALA A 110 -1.55 -9.41 7.52
N LEU A 111 -2.64 -9.30 8.28
CA LEU A 111 -2.92 -10.09 9.47
C LEU A 111 -4.01 -11.13 9.20
N PRO A 112 -3.67 -12.41 8.96
CA PRO A 112 -4.61 -13.44 8.49
C PRO A 112 -5.84 -13.64 9.36
N LEU A 113 -5.68 -13.52 10.68
CA LEU A 113 -6.75 -13.70 11.67
C LEU A 113 -7.27 -12.36 12.22
N GLY A 114 -6.73 -11.23 11.75
CA GLY A 114 -7.08 -9.88 12.22
C GLY A 114 -6.41 -9.50 13.54
N GLU A 115 -5.56 -10.35 14.08
CA GLU A 115 -4.83 -10.15 15.32
C GLU A 115 -3.33 -10.14 15.05
N GLY A 116 -2.59 -9.33 15.82
CA GLY A 116 -1.15 -9.20 15.70
C GLY A 116 -0.69 -7.75 15.67
N ILE A 117 0.56 -7.56 15.30
CA ILE A 117 1.22 -6.25 15.25
C ILE A 117 1.82 -6.02 13.88
N ILE A 118 1.49 -4.91 13.26
CA ILE A 118 2.17 -4.40 12.07
C ILE A 118 3.43 -3.63 12.53
N ALA A 119 4.54 -3.78 11.83
CA ALA A 119 5.73 -2.96 12.05
C ALA A 119 6.13 -2.27 10.75
N ASP A 120 6.25 -0.95 10.80
CA ASP A 120 6.79 -0.13 9.72
C ASP A 120 8.09 0.51 10.18
N THR A 121 9.21 -0.03 9.71
CA THR A 121 10.56 0.41 10.12
C THR A 121 11.05 1.65 9.37
N PHE A 122 10.25 2.20 8.47
CA PHE A 122 10.52 3.42 7.71
C PHE A 122 9.24 4.25 7.55
N MET A 123 8.54 4.49 8.66
CA MET A 123 7.16 5.01 8.65
C MET A 123 6.98 6.39 8.02
N GLY A 124 8.06 7.20 7.91
CA GLY A 124 7.96 8.57 7.42
C GLY A 124 6.97 9.38 8.24
N SER A 125 5.96 9.94 7.59
CA SER A 125 4.87 10.67 8.24
C SER A 125 3.77 9.79 8.87
N GLY A 126 4.00 8.47 9.00
CA GLY A 126 3.10 7.57 9.73
C GLY A 126 1.87 7.08 8.96
N SER A 127 1.88 7.11 7.63
CA SER A 127 0.71 6.70 6.83
C SER A 127 0.30 5.24 7.05
N THR A 128 1.26 4.32 7.25
CA THR A 128 0.99 2.91 7.56
C THR A 128 0.42 2.75 8.97
N VAL A 129 0.97 3.49 9.94
CA VAL A 129 0.47 3.49 11.33
C VAL A 129 -0.97 3.98 11.38
N ALA A 130 -1.27 5.08 10.69
CA ALA A 130 -2.63 5.60 10.60
C ALA A 130 -3.59 4.61 9.92
N ALA A 131 -3.15 3.92 8.88
CA ALA A 131 -3.95 2.91 8.21
C ALA A 131 -4.23 1.70 9.10
N ALA A 132 -3.25 1.25 9.89
CA ALA A 132 -3.39 0.14 10.83
C ALA A 132 -4.42 0.49 11.93
N GLU A 133 -4.27 1.63 12.56
CA GLU A 133 -5.17 2.08 13.60
C GLU A 133 -6.61 2.27 13.08
N ALA A 134 -6.75 2.83 11.86
CA ALA A 134 -8.06 3.00 11.24
C ALA A 134 -8.80 1.68 10.94
N VAL A 135 -8.08 0.57 10.81
CA VAL A 135 -8.68 -0.78 10.63
C VAL A 135 -8.66 -1.63 11.91
N GLY A 136 -8.33 -1.01 13.04
CA GLY A 136 -8.38 -1.65 14.37
C GLY A 136 -7.19 -2.57 14.65
N VAL A 137 -6.04 -2.34 14.05
CA VAL A 137 -4.83 -3.15 14.20
C VAL A 137 -3.72 -2.37 14.87
N CYS A 138 -3.02 -2.99 15.82
CA CYS A 138 -1.83 -2.40 16.45
C CYS A 138 -0.69 -2.24 15.43
N CYS A 139 -0.02 -1.08 15.49
CA CYS A 139 1.15 -0.82 14.65
C CYS A 139 2.30 -0.18 15.45
N ILE A 140 3.53 -0.57 15.12
CA ILE A 140 4.75 0.07 15.59
C ILE A 140 5.41 0.75 14.40
N GLY A 141 5.54 2.07 14.46
CA GLY A 141 6.28 2.86 13.48
C GLY A 141 7.64 3.27 13.97
N ILE A 142 8.66 3.18 13.13
CA ILE A 142 10.01 3.65 13.40
C ILE A 142 10.40 4.66 12.33
N GLU A 143 10.85 5.84 12.75
CA GLU A 143 11.37 6.88 11.85
C GLU A 143 12.66 7.48 12.45
N ARG A 144 13.69 7.54 11.63
CA ARG A 144 15.00 8.08 12.03
C ARG A 144 15.08 9.59 11.90
N ASN A 145 14.37 10.17 10.93
CA ASN A 145 14.35 11.61 10.72
C ASN A 145 13.39 12.26 11.71
N LEU A 146 13.91 13.15 12.56
CA LEU A 146 13.13 13.80 13.61
C LEU A 146 11.97 14.63 13.05
N ASP A 147 12.19 15.36 11.95
CA ASP A 147 11.16 16.20 11.33
C ASP A 147 9.97 15.35 10.84
N TYR A 148 10.26 14.16 10.28
CA TYR A 148 9.21 13.23 9.85
C TYR A 148 8.53 12.55 11.01
N TYR A 149 9.28 12.25 12.08
CA TYR A 149 8.70 11.73 13.32
C TYR A 149 7.74 12.75 13.95
N GLU A 150 8.16 14.00 14.11
CA GLU A 150 7.31 15.08 14.64
C GLU A 150 6.09 15.31 13.74
N MET A 151 6.27 15.29 12.39
CA MET A 151 5.16 15.32 11.45
C MET A 151 4.18 14.16 11.71
N SER A 152 4.68 12.96 11.96
CA SER A 152 3.83 11.77 12.19
C SER A 152 2.96 11.91 13.42
N CYS A 153 3.45 12.53 14.50
CA CYS A 153 2.70 12.77 15.73
C CYS A 153 1.42 13.59 15.50
N THR A 154 1.45 14.49 14.54
CA THR A 154 0.28 15.30 14.17
C THR A 154 -0.52 14.70 13.00
N ALA A 155 0.15 14.03 12.07
CA ALA A 155 -0.48 13.47 10.89
C ALA A 155 -1.31 12.22 11.18
N ILE A 156 -0.81 11.30 12.01
CA ILE A 156 -1.49 10.04 12.32
C ILE A 156 -2.91 10.25 12.81
N PRO A 157 -3.18 11.04 13.87
CA PRO A 157 -4.55 11.27 14.35
C PRO A 157 -5.50 11.81 13.28
N ASN A 158 -5.00 12.70 12.42
CA ASN A 158 -5.80 13.31 11.36
C ASN A 158 -6.04 12.37 10.17
N LEU A 159 -5.08 11.51 9.82
CA LEU A 159 -5.22 10.51 8.76
C LEU A 159 -6.18 9.39 9.14
N ILE A 160 -6.25 9.01 10.41
CA ILE A 160 -7.16 7.99 10.93
C ILE A 160 -8.62 8.38 10.67
N THR A 161 -8.97 9.65 10.90
CA THR A 161 -10.34 10.15 10.77
C THR A 161 -10.84 10.27 9.33
N LEU A 162 -9.96 10.13 8.35
CA LEU A 162 -10.36 10.24 6.95
C LEU A 162 -11.29 9.11 6.53
N GLU A 163 -12.40 9.49 5.96
CA GLU A 163 -13.25 8.52 5.25
C GLU A 163 -12.53 8.06 3.98
N THR A 164 -12.41 6.76 3.83
CA THR A 164 -11.93 6.12 2.61
C THR A 164 -13.03 5.23 2.06
N PRO A 165 -13.10 5.05 0.75
CA PRO A 165 -13.98 4.03 0.19
C PRO A 165 -13.68 2.69 0.88
N SER A 166 -14.74 1.95 1.25
CA SER A 166 -14.56 0.58 1.72
C SER A 166 -13.72 -0.19 0.70
N PRO A 167 -12.89 -1.14 1.14
CA PRO A 167 -12.08 -1.96 0.24
C PRO A 167 -12.94 -2.96 -0.55
N ASN A 168 -13.92 -2.46 -1.29
CA ASN A 168 -14.73 -3.26 -2.19
C ASN A 168 -14.10 -3.21 -3.57
N ILE A 169 -13.50 -4.32 -3.97
CA ILE A 169 -12.83 -4.54 -5.25
C ILE A 169 -13.82 -4.66 -6.43
N THR A 170 -15.09 -4.41 -6.23
CA THR A 170 -16.13 -4.52 -7.27
C THR A 170 -16.09 -3.43 -8.34
N ASP A 171 -15.30 -2.37 -8.19
CA ASP A 171 -15.21 -1.29 -9.17
C ASP A 171 -13.91 -1.28 -10.00
N LEU A 172 -13.24 -2.41 -10.13
CA LEU A 172 -12.32 -2.62 -11.26
C LEU A 172 -13.13 -2.88 -12.54
N GLN A 173 -14.05 -2.01 -12.89
CA GLN A 173 -14.33 -1.78 -14.29
C GLN A 173 -13.07 -1.13 -14.87
N LEU A 174 -12.20 -2.00 -15.37
CA LEU A 174 -11.15 -1.66 -16.30
C LEU A 174 -11.83 -0.96 -17.50
N THR A 175 -12.05 0.34 -17.40
CA THR A 175 -12.08 1.18 -18.58
C THR A 175 -10.63 1.24 -19.08
N LEU A 176 -10.15 0.07 -19.52
CA LEU A 176 -9.07 -0.03 -20.47
C LEU A 176 -9.67 0.40 -21.79
N TRP A 177 -9.46 1.66 -22.15
CA TRP A 177 -9.27 2.24 -23.51
C TRP A 177 -9.35 3.75 -23.41
#